data_18c0e6350d260397f62ea81676c78592
#
_entry.id   18c0e6350d260397f62ea81676c78592
#
_cell.length_a   1.000
_cell.length_b   1.000
_cell.length_c   1.000
_cell.angle_alpha   90.00
_cell.angle_beta   90.00
_cell.angle_gamma   90.00
#
_symmetry.space_group_name_H-M   'P 1'
#
loop_
_entity.id
_entity.type
_entity.pdbx_description
1 polymer ?
#
loop_
_entity_poly.entity_id
_entity_poly.type
_entity_poly.pdbx_seq_one_letter_code
_entity_poly.pdbx_strand_id
1 'polypeptide(L)'
;MSGHNKWSKIKHKKAATDSQKSRLFSKHASIIAVESRKAKGNLASPALIAVIDRAKKDSMPKDNIDRAVLKGTAADGASLTEVIYETYGPGGVAIMITAVTDNPNRTTPEVRHM
;
A
#
# COMPACT_ATOMS: atom_id res chain seq x y z
N MET A 1 8.43 17.12 37.40
CA MET A 1 7.14 16.60 37.05
C MET A 1 7.23 15.46 36.03
N SER A 2 7.60 14.32 36.55
CA SER A 2 7.83 13.12 35.75
C SER A 2 6.59 12.61 35.01
N GLY A 3 5.39 12.77 35.58
CA GLY A 3 4.16 12.34 34.94
C GLY A 3 3.80 13.13 33.69
N HIS A 4 4.10 14.42 33.67
CA HIS A 4 3.87 15.29 32.52
C HIS A 4 4.77 14.93 31.35
N ASN A 5 6.05 14.67 31.61
CA ASN A 5 7.00 14.24 30.59
C ASN A 5 6.65 12.87 30.01
N LYS A 6 6.19 11.95 30.85
CA LYS A 6 5.75 10.63 30.43
C LYS A 6 4.55 10.71 29.48
N TRP A 7 3.57 11.56 29.79
CA TRP A 7 2.41 11.80 28.93
C TRP A 7 2.82 12.37 27.57
N SER A 8 3.70 13.34 27.55
CA SER A 8 4.20 13.96 26.33
C SER A 8 4.91 12.92 25.44
N LYS A 9 5.76 12.07 26.00
CA LYS A 9 6.44 11.00 25.27
C LYS A 9 5.47 9.99 24.67
N ILE A 10 4.44 9.60 25.41
CA ILE A 10 3.40 8.68 24.94
C ILE A 10 2.63 9.31 23.78
N LYS A 11 2.28 10.58 23.87
CA LYS A 11 1.56 11.31 22.83
C LYS A 11 2.36 11.36 21.52
N HIS A 12 3.64 11.67 21.58
CA HIS A 12 4.51 11.69 20.39
C HIS A 12 4.67 10.30 19.77
N LYS A 13 4.85 9.29 20.61
CA LYS A 13 4.97 7.91 20.14
C LYS A 13 3.69 7.43 19.44
N LYS A 14 2.52 7.78 19.99
CA LYS A 14 1.23 7.44 19.38
C LYS A 14 1.05 8.13 18.02
N ALA A 15 1.39 9.39 17.90
CA ALA A 15 1.29 10.13 16.64
C ALA A 15 2.20 9.52 15.57
N ALA A 16 3.42 9.13 15.90
CA ALA A 16 4.34 8.46 14.99
C ALA A 16 3.79 7.11 14.54
N THR A 17 3.22 6.32 15.45
CA THR A 17 2.61 5.03 15.15
C THR A 17 1.40 5.18 14.22
N ASP A 18 0.54 6.17 14.46
CA ASP A 18 -0.64 6.43 13.62
C ASP A 18 -0.22 6.84 12.21
N SER A 19 0.83 7.65 12.07
CA SER A 19 1.39 8.04 10.77
C SER A 19 1.94 6.82 10.01
N GLN A 20 2.65 5.92 10.68
CA GLN A 20 3.16 4.70 10.08
C GLN A 20 2.03 3.77 9.63
N LYS A 21 0.99 3.62 10.45
CA LYS A 21 -0.20 2.84 10.09
C LYS A 21 -0.92 3.43 8.87
N SER A 22 -1.04 4.75 8.81
CA SER A 22 -1.66 5.43 7.67
C SER A 22 -0.92 5.13 6.37
N ARG A 23 0.41 5.18 6.37
CA ARG A 23 1.23 4.83 5.20
C ARG A 23 1.05 3.37 4.81
N LEU A 24 1.05 2.47 5.79
CA LEU A 24 0.88 1.05 5.57
C LEU A 24 -0.49 0.75 4.98
N PHE A 25 -1.55 1.36 5.50
CA PHE A 25 -2.91 1.18 4.99
C PHE A 25 -3.06 1.72 3.57
N SER A 26 -2.40 2.84 3.25
CA SER A 26 -2.37 3.38 1.89
C SER A 26 -1.73 2.40 0.90
N LYS A 27 -0.64 1.75 1.30
CA LYS A 27 0.01 0.71 0.48
C LYS A 27 -0.92 -0.48 0.27
N HIS A 28 -1.55 -0.97 1.32
CA HIS A 28 -2.50 -2.08 1.22
C HIS A 28 -3.69 -1.71 0.34
N ALA A 29 -4.23 -0.51 0.49
CA ALA A 29 -5.35 -0.04 -0.33
C ALA A 29 -4.99 -0.03 -1.82
N SER A 30 -3.80 0.42 -2.18
CA SER A 30 -3.33 0.43 -3.57
C SER A 30 -3.20 -0.99 -4.12
N ILE A 31 -2.62 -1.90 -3.36
CA ILE A 31 -2.44 -3.30 -3.76
C ILE A 31 -3.80 -3.99 -3.92
N ILE A 32 -4.71 -3.79 -2.98
CA ILE A 32 -6.07 -4.35 -3.03
C ILE A 32 -6.81 -3.83 -4.26
N ALA A 33 -6.72 -2.54 -4.55
CA ALA A 33 -7.38 -1.95 -5.71
C ALA A 33 -6.88 -2.58 -7.03
N VAL A 34 -5.58 -2.81 -7.17
CA VAL A 34 -4.99 -3.44 -8.35
C VAL A 34 -5.48 -4.89 -8.49
N GLU A 35 -5.45 -5.67 -7.42
CA GLU A 35 -5.90 -7.06 -7.46
C GLU A 35 -7.40 -7.16 -7.67
N SER A 36 -8.18 -6.25 -7.10
CA SER A 36 -9.62 -6.15 -7.34
C SER A 36 -9.92 -5.87 -8.81
N ARG A 37 -9.15 -4.98 -9.44
CA ARG A 37 -9.30 -4.68 -10.86
C ARG A 37 -8.98 -5.90 -11.73
N LYS A 38 -7.90 -6.59 -11.45
CA LYS A 38 -7.54 -7.83 -12.16
C LYS A 38 -8.61 -8.90 -12.02
N ALA A 39 -9.21 -9.01 -10.85
CA ALA A 39 -10.27 -9.97 -10.53
C ALA A 39 -11.65 -9.49 -10.93
N LYS A 40 -11.81 -8.28 -11.44
CA LYS A 40 -13.11 -7.66 -11.77
C LYS A 40 -14.08 -7.65 -10.58
N GLY A 41 -13.54 -7.41 -9.39
CA GLY A 41 -14.31 -7.38 -8.14
C GLY A 41 -14.70 -8.75 -7.58
N ASN A 42 -14.20 -9.83 -8.15
CA ASN A 42 -14.50 -11.17 -7.67
C ASN A 42 -13.74 -11.45 -6.36
N LEU A 43 -14.49 -11.46 -5.25
CA LEU A 43 -13.93 -11.70 -3.90
C LEU A 43 -13.45 -13.14 -3.70
N ALA A 44 -13.73 -14.05 -4.61
CA ALA A 44 -13.25 -15.41 -4.56
C ALA A 44 -11.87 -15.59 -5.23
N SER A 45 -11.31 -14.52 -5.83
CA SER A 45 -9.99 -14.58 -6.45
C SER A 45 -8.91 -14.87 -5.40
N PRO A 46 -8.07 -15.90 -5.58
CA PRO A 46 -7.01 -16.21 -4.61
C PRO A 46 -6.03 -15.08 -4.39
N ALA A 47 -5.66 -14.34 -5.44
CA ALA A 47 -4.75 -13.21 -5.33
C ALA A 47 -5.36 -12.07 -4.52
N LEU A 48 -6.64 -11.77 -4.74
CA LEU A 48 -7.36 -10.75 -3.99
C LEU A 48 -7.51 -11.16 -2.52
N ILE A 49 -7.85 -12.42 -2.25
CA ILE A 49 -7.96 -12.96 -0.90
C ILE A 49 -6.62 -12.79 -0.17
N ALA A 50 -5.51 -13.13 -0.83
CA ALA A 50 -4.19 -13.06 -0.21
C ALA A 50 -3.82 -11.62 0.21
N VAL A 51 -4.08 -10.63 -0.64
CA VAL A 51 -3.75 -9.23 -0.31
C VAL A 51 -4.69 -8.67 0.76
N ILE A 52 -5.96 -9.08 0.76
CA ILE A 52 -6.91 -8.70 1.81
C ILE A 52 -6.49 -9.28 3.16
N ASP A 53 -6.07 -10.54 3.19
CA ASP A 53 -5.62 -11.20 4.42
C ASP A 53 -4.38 -10.51 5.00
N ARG A 54 -3.44 -10.07 4.15
CA ARG A 54 -2.28 -9.29 4.59
C ARG A 54 -2.70 -7.98 5.23
N ALA A 55 -3.65 -7.28 4.62
CA ALA A 55 -4.18 -6.03 5.17
C ALA A 55 -4.84 -6.24 6.53
N LYS A 56 -5.60 -7.32 6.68
CA LYS A 56 -6.22 -7.69 7.96
C LYS A 56 -5.19 -8.00 9.04
N LYS A 57 -4.10 -8.67 8.69
CA LYS A 57 -3.00 -8.96 9.63
C LYS A 57 -2.35 -7.68 10.14
N ASP A 58 -2.31 -6.64 9.32
CA ASP A 58 -1.80 -5.33 9.69
C ASP A 58 -2.87 -4.42 10.32
N SER A 59 -4.01 -4.99 10.69
CA SER A 59 -5.12 -4.31 11.36
C SER A 59 -5.82 -3.25 10.53
N MET A 60 -5.80 -3.38 9.21
CA MET A 60 -6.55 -2.48 8.33
C MET A 60 -8.05 -2.67 8.56
N PRO A 61 -8.82 -1.60 8.81
CA PRO A 61 -10.25 -1.70 9.04
C PRO A 61 -10.99 -2.24 7.81
N LYS A 62 -12.05 -3.00 8.06
CA LYS A 62 -12.87 -3.58 7.00
C LYS A 62 -13.41 -2.53 6.02
N ASP A 63 -13.86 -1.39 6.53
CA ASP A 63 -14.37 -0.30 5.71
C ASP A 63 -13.32 0.21 4.71
N ASN A 64 -12.07 0.29 5.15
CA ASN A 64 -10.96 0.70 4.29
C ASN A 64 -10.68 -0.35 3.21
N ILE A 65 -10.75 -1.63 3.56
CA ILE A 65 -10.58 -2.75 2.63
C ILE A 65 -11.70 -2.73 1.59
N ASP A 66 -12.94 -2.58 2.01
CA ASP A 66 -14.10 -2.56 1.12
C ASP A 66 -14.03 -1.39 0.14
N ARG A 67 -13.62 -0.20 0.60
CA ARG A 67 -13.42 0.96 -0.27
C ARG A 67 -12.31 0.73 -1.29
N ALA A 68 -11.24 0.06 -0.91
CA ALA A 68 -10.14 -0.25 -1.82
C ALA A 68 -10.61 -1.23 -2.92
N VAL A 69 -11.40 -2.23 -2.57
CA VAL A 69 -11.99 -3.17 -3.55
C VAL A 69 -12.88 -2.42 -4.54
N LEU A 70 -13.75 -1.55 -4.05
CA LEU A 70 -14.65 -0.75 -4.90
C LEU A 70 -13.86 0.19 -5.80
N LYS A 71 -12.81 0.81 -5.30
CA LYS A 71 -11.96 1.71 -6.09
C LYS A 71 -11.32 0.98 -7.27
N GLY A 72 -10.92 -0.27 -7.08
CA GLY A 72 -10.35 -1.08 -8.14
C GLY A 72 -11.34 -1.40 -9.26
N THR A 73 -12.62 -1.47 -8.95
CA THR A 73 -13.69 -1.79 -9.91
C THR A 73 -14.41 -0.57 -10.46
N ALA A 74 -14.08 0.63 -9.99
CA ALA A 74 -14.73 1.86 -10.44
C ALA A 74 -14.45 2.12 -11.92
N ALA A 75 -15.50 2.34 -12.70
CA ALA A 75 -15.40 2.49 -14.17
C ALA A 75 -14.65 3.76 -14.59
N ASP A 76 -14.71 4.80 -13.78
CA ASP A 76 -14.04 6.08 -13.97
C ASP A 76 -12.77 6.23 -13.13
N GLY A 77 -12.41 5.19 -12.42
CA GLY A 77 -11.20 5.16 -11.61
C GLY A 77 -9.95 5.32 -12.46
N ALA A 78 -9.01 6.13 -12.03
CA ALA A 78 -7.68 6.16 -12.60
C ALA A 78 -7.17 4.71 -12.68
N SER A 79 -6.71 4.30 -13.85
CA SER A 79 -6.23 2.93 -14.03
C SER A 79 -4.94 2.75 -13.27
N LEU A 80 -5.03 2.08 -12.13
CA LEU A 80 -3.86 1.68 -11.38
C LEU A 80 -3.14 0.58 -12.16
N THR A 81 -1.88 0.81 -12.43
CA THR A 81 -1.02 -0.12 -13.16
C THR A 81 0.09 -0.59 -12.24
N GLU A 82 0.30 -1.89 -12.22
CA GLU A 82 1.45 -2.48 -11.55
C GLU A 82 2.63 -2.46 -12.53
N VAL A 83 3.72 -1.82 -12.13
CA VAL A 83 4.95 -1.74 -12.93
C VAL A 83 6.06 -2.40 -12.14
N ILE A 84 6.79 -3.29 -12.81
CA ILE A 84 7.92 -4.00 -12.23
C ILE A 84 9.20 -3.41 -12.81
N TYR A 85 10.10 -2.97 -11.94
CA TYR A 85 11.41 -2.45 -12.32
C TYR A 85 12.47 -3.46 -11.91
N GLU A 86 13.36 -3.79 -12.82
CA GLU A 86 14.57 -4.56 -12.53
C GLU A 86 15.76 -3.61 -12.42
N THR A 87 16.53 -3.77 -11.38
CA THR A 87 17.77 -3.00 -11.21
C THR A 87 18.84 -3.88 -10.60
N TYR A 88 20.09 -3.49 -10.79
CA TYR A 88 21.24 -4.20 -10.25
C TYR A 88 21.93 -3.32 -9.21
N GLY A 89 22.03 -3.85 -7.99
CA GLY A 89 22.70 -3.18 -6.90
C GLY A 89 24.19 -3.50 -6.87
N PRO A 90 24.93 -2.92 -5.91
CA PRO A 90 26.35 -3.21 -5.74
C PRO A 90 26.60 -4.72 -5.58
N GLY A 91 27.69 -5.21 -6.18
CA GLY A 91 28.03 -6.62 -6.12
C GLY A 91 27.22 -7.53 -7.06
N GLY A 92 26.48 -6.97 -8.02
CA GLY A 92 25.71 -7.74 -8.99
C GLY A 92 24.39 -8.30 -8.45
N VAL A 93 23.91 -7.79 -7.34
CA VAL A 93 22.61 -8.20 -6.77
C VAL A 93 21.48 -7.64 -7.64
N ALA A 94 20.61 -8.52 -8.12
CA ALA A 94 19.42 -8.11 -8.84
C ALA A 94 18.33 -7.69 -7.83
N ILE A 95 17.75 -6.51 -8.04
CA ILE A 95 16.67 -5.97 -7.22
C ILE A 95 15.46 -5.79 -8.11
N MET A 96 14.31 -6.34 -7.70
CA MET A 96 13.04 -6.12 -8.36
C MET A 96 12.20 -5.16 -7.52
N ILE A 97 11.75 -4.08 -8.14
CA ILE A 97 10.91 -3.08 -7.49
C ILE A 97 9.53 -3.14 -8.14
N THR A 98 8.51 -3.44 -7.34
CA THR A 98 7.12 -3.42 -7.80
C THR A 98 6.48 -2.11 -7.35
N ALA A 99 5.97 -1.34 -8.29
CA ALA A 99 5.26 -0.09 -8.02
C ALA A 99 3.83 -0.17 -8.56
N VAL A 100 2.88 0.34 -7.78
CA VAL A 100 1.49 0.50 -8.19
C VAL A 100 1.26 1.99 -8.42
N THR A 101 0.88 2.36 -9.63
CA THR A 101 0.74 3.76 -10.00
C THR A 101 -0.39 3.99 -11.00
N ASP A 102 -1.00 5.14 -10.93
CA ASP A 102 -1.93 5.64 -11.94
C ASP A 102 -1.20 6.37 -13.08
N ASN A 103 0.08 6.67 -12.90
CA ASN A 103 0.90 7.36 -13.89
C ASN A 103 2.32 6.81 -13.94
N PRO A 104 2.58 5.79 -14.80
CA PRO A 104 3.93 5.22 -14.95
C PRO A 104 4.98 6.24 -15.37
N ASN A 105 4.61 7.25 -16.15
CA ASN A 105 5.53 8.29 -16.61
C ASN A 105 6.07 9.14 -15.45
N ARG A 106 5.29 9.32 -14.39
CA ARG A 106 5.73 9.99 -13.17
C ARG A 106 6.57 9.06 -12.29
N THR A 107 6.16 7.81 -12.15
CA THR A 107 6.77 6.85 -11.24
C THR A 107 8.15 6.41 -11.70
N THR A 108 8.36 6.23 -13.00
CA THR A 108 9.65 5.76 -13.52
C THR A 108 10.83 6.66 -13.11
N PRO A 109 10.77 8.00 -13.26
CA PRO A 109 11.84 8.86 -12.75
C PRO A 109 12.00 8.79 -11.24
N GLU A 110 10.92 8.69 -10.49
CA GLU A 110 10.96 8.60 -9.02
C GLU A 110 11.71 7.33 -8.58
N VAL A 111 11.45 6.19 -9.21
CA VAL A 111 12.14 4.93 -8.90
C VAL A 111 13.62 5.01 -9.26
N ARG A 112 13.97 5.66 -10.38
CA ARG A 112 15.38 5.81 -10.79
C ARG A 112 16.20 6.64 -9.81
N HIS A 113 15.57 7.55 -9.09
CA HIS A 113 16.24 8.43 -8.12
C HIS A 113 16.27 7.85 -6.70
N MET A 114 15.74 6.69 -6.50
CA MET A 114 15.87 5.98 -5.24
C MET A 114 17.26 5.35 -5.14
#